data_bd67028bf41c616721ca6c77490f215d
#
_entry.id   bd67028bf41c616721ca6c77490f215d
#
_cell.length_a   1.000
_cell.length_b   1.000
_cell.length_c   1.000
_cell.angle_alpha   90.00
_cell.angle_beta   90.00
_cell.angle_gamma   90.00
#
_symmetry.space_group_name_H-M   'P 1'
#
loop_
_entity.id
_entity.type
_entity.pdbx_description
1 polymer ?
#
loop_
_entity_poly.entity_id
_entity_poly.type
_entity_poly.pdbx_seq_one_letter_code
_entity_poly.pdbx_strand_id
1 'polypeptide(L)'
;MKKSITVFLFLLILAGTEAGAQKENLVTVNQLVVVANNPGTVISKDIYGHFSEHLGTCIYGGIWVGTDSKIPNTYGIRNDVLFALREIKVPNLRWPGGCFADTYHWKDGIGPQGKRASIVNTHWGGVTEDNSFGTHEFMKLTELLGCDAYINGNVGSGSVKEMSEWVEYLTSDAESPMTKLRKENGRELPWKVKYFAIGNENWGCGGNMTDEFYANTMRQFSTYLNNYAGNQLYRVACGPSDFNYAWTETLMKDGGIRERFQGLSIHYYSIVDGWGYKGSATKFDEREWFETMRMNLQMDNIIKGHSAIMDRYDPQKTKGLVVDEWGNWFNVEPGTNPGFLYQQNTMRDAITAAIHLNIFNQHADRVKVANLAQIVNVLQSVILTKDDKLVLTPTYHVFRMFRVHQEAKLLNINLRCEDYTNGNKKIPAISASASVDKDGKVHISLANLNPNKPVTVTCPVIGDTFKKVTGEVITAVEMNSFNSFESPEVVKPVVFNGFTLKDGILTITMPSKSVVVLELTK
;
A
#
# COMPACT_ATOMS: atom_id res chain seq x y z
N MET A 1 4.57 96.21 -38.77
CA MET A 1 5.10 95.86 -37.43
C MET A 1 5.16 94.34 -37.34
N LYS A 2 6.35 93.78 -37.62
CA LYS A 2 6.59 92.30 -37.51
C LYS A 2 7.31 92.03 -36.18
N LYS A 3 6.72 91.25 -35.30
CA LYS A 3 7.39 90.78 -34.09
C LYS A 3 8.04 89.43 -34.40
N SER A 4 9.33 89.36 -34.30
CA SER A 4 10.12 88.12 -34.35
C SER A 4 10.02 87.42 -32.98
N ILE A 5 9.67 86.11 -32.99
CA ILE A 5 9.73 85.28 -31.82
C ILE A 5 10.93 84.33 -31.97
N THR A 6 11.92 84.51 -31.08
CA THR A 6 13.13 83.68 -31.00
C THR A 6 12.75 82.42 -30.16
N VAL A 7 12.89 81.24 -30.79
CA VAL A 7 12.71 79.97 -30.10
C VAL A 7 14.04 79.47 -29.59
N PHE A 8 14.20 79.34 -28.27
CA PHE A 8 15.35 78.70 -27.62
C PHE A 8 15.13 77.19 -27.63
N LEU A 9 15.99 76.45 -28.28
CA LEU A 9 16.00 75.00 -28.30
C LEU A 9 16.86 74.53 -27.13
N PHE A 10 16.21 73.96 -26.10
CA PHE A 10 16.89 73.25 -25.00
C PHE A 10 17.15 71.80 -25.43
N LEU A 11 18.42 71.42 -25.62
CA LEU A 11 18.87 70.06 -25.77
C LEU A 11 18.86 69.40 -24.37
N LEU A 12 17.92 68.49 -24.10
CA LEU A 12 17.99 67.60 -22.99
C LEU A 12 18.84 66.38 -23.38
N ILE A 13 20.01 66.23 -22.77
CA ILE A 13 20.84 65.05 -22.83
C ILE A 13 20.19 64.05 -21.83
N LEU A 14 19.50 63.07 -22.37
CA LEU A 14 19.08 61.88 -21.59
C LEU A 14 20.29 60.97 -21.42
N ALA A 15 20.89 60.98 -20.23
CA ALA A 15 21.81 59.93 -19.80
C ALA A 15 20.95 58.66 -19.55
N GLY A 16 21.03 57.73 -20.49
CA GLY A 16 20.40 56.40 -20.30
C GLY A 16 21.19 55.63 -19.24
N THR A 17 20.62 55.52 -18.05
CA THR A 17 21.02 54.48 -17.10
C THR A 17 20.41 53.18 -17.59
N GLU A 18 21.22 52.31 -18.15
CA GLU A 18 20.85 50.89 -18.32
C GLU A 18 20.63 50.32 -16.92
N ALA A 19 19.38 50.30 -16.49
CA ALA A 19 18.95 49.44 -15.39
C ALA A 19 19.07 48.00 -15.88
N GLY A 20 20.19 47.37 -15.58
CA GLY A 20 20.36 45.94 -15.74
C GLY A 20 19.25 45.27 -14.93
N ALA A 21 18.23 44.75 -15.63
CA ALA A 21 17.27 43.84 -15.04
C ALA A 21 18.07 42.62 -14.55
N GLN A 22 18.44 42.63 -13.28
CA GLN A 22 18.80 41.40 -12.58
C GLN A 22 17.59 40.46 -12.78
N LYS A 23 17.74 39.48 -13.68
CA LYS A 23 16.91 38.30 -13.66
C LYS A 23 17.08 37.76 -12.26
N GLU A 24 16.13 38.04 -11.37
CA GLU A 24 15.91 37.20 -10.20
C GLU A 24 15.74 35.81 -10.76
N ASN A 25 16.78 35.00 -10.66
CA ASN A 25 16.64 33.57 -10.71
C ASN A 25 15.68 33.24 -9.58
N LEU A 26 14.41 33.08 -9.90
CA LEU A 26 13.44 32.37 -9.06
C LEU A 26 14.02 30.96 -8.90
N VAL A 27 14.92 30.79 -7.95
CA VAL A 27 15.36 29.50 -7.48
C VAL A 27 14.07 28.87 -6.94
N THR A 28 13.52 27.96 -7.70
CA THR A 28 12.38 27.13 -7.27
C THR A 28 12.91 26.36 -6.07
N VAL A 29 12.59 26.83 -4.87
CA VAL A 29 13.15 26.28 -3.64
C VAL A 29 12.30 25.08 -3.28
N ASN A 30 12.73 23.88 -3.71
CA ASN A 30 12.22 22.64 -3.14
C ASN A 30 12.71 22.58 -1.70
N GLN A 31 11.80 22.72 -0.76
CA GLN A 31 12.09 22.73 0.67
C GLN A 31 11.23 21.71 1.40
N LEU A 32 11.88 20.90 2.22
CA LEU A 32 11.25 19.96 3.14
C LEU A 32 11.68 20.31 4.56
N VAL A 33 10.83 20.94 5.35
CA VAL A 33 11.10 21.15 6.78
C VAL A 33 10.65 19.92 7.56
N VAL A 34 11.52 19.35 8.40
CA VAL A 34 11.22 18.23 9.30
C VAL A 34 11.33 18.71 10.74
N VAL A 35 10.26 18.49 11.56
CA VAL A 35 10.22 18.86 12.98
C VAL A 35 10.52 17.64 13.84
N ALA A 36 11.78 17.49 14.28
CA ALA A 36 12.26 16.29 14.94
C ALA A 36 11.92 16.20 16.44
N ASN A 37 11.66 17.33 17.11
CA ASN A 37 11.46 17.39 18.57
C ASN A 37 9.98 17.29 19.02
N ASN A 38 9.05 17.15 18.09
CA ASN A 38 7.62 16.99 18.41
C ASN A 38 7.03 15.82 17.60
N PRO A 39 7.39 14.57 17.95
CA PRO A 39 6.87 13.41 17.27
C PRO A 39 5.37 13.21 17.53
N GLY A 40 4.66 12.88 16.47
CA GLY A 40 3.22 12.62 16.49
C GLY A 40 2.86 11.16 16.76
N THR A 41 1.81 10.71 16.10
CA THR A 41 1.25 9.35 16.21
C THR A 41 2.26 8.28 15.78
N VAL A 42 2.19 7.11 16.41
CA VAL A 42 2.93 5.93 15.96
C VAL A 42 2.37 5.47 14.61
N ILE A 43 3.24 5.28 13.65
CA ILE A 43 2.94 4.68 12.36
C ILE A 43 2.72 3.18 12.60
N SER A 44 1.50 2.70 12.40
CA SER A 44 1.20 1.28 12.55
C SER A 44 2.07 0.45 11.61
N LYS A 45 2.72 -0.60 12.11
CA LYS A 45 3.43 -1.55 11.24
C LYS A 45 2.50 -2.13 10.16
N ASP A 46 1.22 -2.28 10.49
CA ASP A 46 0.22 -2.92 9.63
C ASP A 46 -0.15 -2.10 8.37
N ILE A 47 0.32 -0.84 8.26
CA ILE A 47 0.32 -0.04 7.01
C ILE A 47 1.18 -0.70 5.92
N TYR A 48 2.13 -1.55 6.30
CA TYR A 48 3.06 -2.27 5.41
C TYR A 48 2.60 -3.70 5.14
N GLY A 49 1.30 -3.98 5.28
CA GLY A 49 0.68 -5.27 5.05
C GLY A 49 0.58 -5.64 3.58
N HIS A 50 0.25 -6.90 3.36
CA HIS A 50 0.09 -7.46 2.01
C HIS A 50 -1.18 -8.28 1.91
N PHE A 51 -1.62 -8.46 0.67
CA PHE A 51 -2.80 -9.22 0.31
C PHE A 51 -2.44 -10.43 -0.53
N SER A 52 -3.02 -11.57 -0.22
CA SER A 52 -2.93 -12.81 -0.98
C SER A 52 -4.31 -13.36 -1.27
N GLU A 53 -4.52 -13.84 -2.48
CA GLU A 53 -5.81 -14.35 -2.93
C GLU A 53 -5.62 -15.63 -3.73
N HIS A 54 -6.60 -16.51 -3.73
CA HIS A 54 -6.73 -17.59 -4.69
C HIS A 54 -7.03 -16.99 -6.07
N LEU A 55 -6.02 -16.37 -6.65
CA LEU A 55 -6.04 -15.67 -7.93
C LEU A 55 -4.76 -15.98 -8.69
N GLY A 56 -4.92 -16.47 -9.92
CA GLY A 56 -3.78 -16.79 -10.78
C GLY A 56 -2.76 -17.69 -10.07
N THR A 57 -1.53 -17.24 -10.03
CA THR A 57 -0.44 -17.93 -9.36
C THR A 57 0.04 -17.23 -8.08
N CYS A 58 -0.84 -16.50 -7.39
CA CYS A 58 -0.48 -15.91 -6.10
C CYS A 58 -0.23 -16.99 -5.05
N ILE A 59 -1.18 -17.92 -4.90
CA ILE A 59 -1.07 -19.03 -3.95
C ILE A 59 -0.34 -20.21 -4.60
N TYR A 60 -0.95 -20.88 -5.57
CA TYR A 60 -0.41 -22.09 -6.19
C TYR A 60 0.71 -21.76 -7.18
N GLY A 61 1.92 -22.31 -6.92
CA GLY A 61 3.15 -22.00 -7.67
C GLY A 61 3.84 -20.68 -7.25
N GLY A 62 3.09 -19.79 -6.59
CA GLY A 62 3.61 -18.56 -5.99
C GLY A 62 4.07 -18.78 -4.55
N ILE A 63 3.15 -18.81 -3.60
CA ILE A 63 3.47 -19.04 -2.18
C ILE A 63 3.59 -20.54 -1.89
N TRP A 64 2.67 -21.34 -2.44
CA TRP A 64 2.48 -22.74 -2.15
C TRP A 64 2.87 -23.64 -3.32
N VAL A 65 3.68 -24.64 -3.06
CA VAL A 65 4.10 -25.65 -4.06
C VAL A 65 3.82 -27.09 -3.61
N GLY A 66 3.29 -27.27 -2.41
CA GLY A 66 3.08 -28.60 -1.84
C GLY A 66 4.34 -29.19 -1.19
N THR A 67 4.12 -30.07 -0.22
CA THR A 67 5.21 -30.67 0.57
C THR A 67 6.14 -31.57 -0.26
N ASP A 68 5.63 -32.18 -1.32
CA ASP A 68 6.35 -33.14 -2.17
C ASP A 68 7.07 -32.47 -3.36
N SER A 69 6.97 -31.14 -3.45
CA SER A 69 7.63 -30.36 -4.51
C SER A 69 9.14 -30.47 -4.44
N LYS A 70 9.78 -30.52 -5.62
CA LYS A 70 11.24 -30.39 -5.75
C LYS A 70 11.75 -28.98 -5.48
N ILE A 71 10.88 -27.97 -5.57
CA ILE A 71 11.20 -26.60 -5.20
C ILE A 71 11.40 -26.57 -3.68
N PRO A 72 12.53 -26.01 -3.19
CA PRO A 72 12.81 -25.93 -1.75
C PRO A 72 11.66 -25.26 -0.99
N ASN A 73 11.09 -25.99 -0.04
CA ASN A 73 9.92 -25.55 0.70
C ASN A 73 9.98 -25.94 2.17
N THR A 74 9.20 -25.26 2.98
CA THR A 74 8.95 -25.57 4.39
C THR A 74 7.44 -25.76 4.56
N TYR A 75 7.00 -26.98 4.84
CA TYR A 75 5.57 -27.34 4.90
C TYR A 75 4.81 -26.98 3.62
N GLY A 76 5.42 -27.12 2.44
CA GLY A 76 4.84 -26.78 1.13
C GLY A 76 4.91 -25.31 0.74
N ILE A 77 5.37 -24.43 1.64
CA ILE A 77 5.58 -22.99 1.38
C ILE A 77 6.99 -22.78 0.84
N ARG A 78 7.13 -22.06 -0.27
CA ARG A 78 8.42 -21.78 -0.93
C ARG A 78 9.37 -21.06 0.03
N ASN A 79 10.59 -21.58 0.17
CA ASN A 79 11.59 -21.02 1.06
C ASN A 79 12.11 -19.67 0.59
N ASP A 80 12.30 -19.49 -0.72
CA ASP A 80 12.75 -18.23 -1.31
C ASP A 80 11.75 -17.10 -1.08
N VAL A 81 10.45 -17.36 -1.26
CA VAL A 81 9.38 -16.43 -0.94
C VAL A 81 9.37 -16.11 0.56
N LEU A 82 9.47 -17.14 1.40
CA LEU A 82 9.47 -16.98 2.85
C LEU A 82 10.64 -16.09 3.34
N PHE A 83 11.84 -16.29 2.80
CA PHE A 83 13.00 -15.46 3.13
C PHE A 83 12.81 -14.01 2.70
N ALA A 84 12.35 -13.78 1.48
CA ALA A 84 12.11 -12.43 0.96
C ALA A 84 11.06 -11.68 1.79
N LEU A 85 9.97 -12.33 2.16
CA LEU A 85 8.90 -11.71 2.96
C LEU A 85 9.34 -11.39 4.41
N ARG A 86 10.19 -12.24 5.00
CA ARG A 86 10.79 -11.95 6.31
C ARG A 86 11.72 -10.74 6.28
N GLU A 87 12.47 -10.55 5.19
CA GLU A 87 13.37 -9.41 5.05
C GLU A 87 12.62 -8.08 5.05
N ILE A 88 11.48 -7.99 4.37
CA ILE A 88 10.63 -6.79 4.37
C ILE A 88 9.77 -6.65 5.63
N LYS A 89 9.84 -7.64 6.55
CA LYS A 89 9.09 -7.66 7.82
C LYS A 89 7.59 -7.50 7.59
N VAL A 90 7.00 -8.35 6.73
CA VAL A 90 5.55 -8.35 6.50
C VAL A 90 4.81 -8.39 7.84
N PRO A 91 4.03 -7.37 8.20
CA PRO A 91 3.41 -7.29 9.52
C PRO A 91 2.08 -8.02 9.62
N ASN A 92 1.34 -8.06 8.51
CA ASN A 92 0.08 -8.80 8.38
C ASN A 92 -0.12 -9.28 6.95
N LEU A 93 -0.87 -10.36 6.79
CA LEU A 93 -1.22 -10.93 5.50
C LEU A 93 -2.71 -11.20 5.45
N ARG A 94 -3.40 -10.63 4.44
CA ARG A 94 -4.82 -10.80 4.17
C ARG A 94 -5.06 -11.99 3.25
N TRP A 95 -6.03 -12.86 3.59
CA TRP A 95 -6.40 -14.10 2.90
C TRP A 95 -7.86 -14.50 3.28
N PRO A 96 -8.64 -15.27 2.52
CA PRO A 96 -8.30 -16.06 1.32
C PRO A 96 -8.41 -15.26 0.01
N GLY A 97 -8.87 -14.04 0.05
CA GLY A 97 -9.03 -13.23 -1.14
C GLY A 97 -9.78 -11.94 -0.92
N GLY A 98 -9.98 -11.27 -2.04
CA GLY A 98 -10.96 -10.23 -2.29
C GLY A 98 -12.26 -10.89 -2.74
N CYS A 99 -12.57 -10.81 -4.05
CA CYS A 99 -13.79 -11.44 -4.62
C CYS A 99 -13.87 -12.94 -4.35
N PHE A 100 -12.73 -13.65 -4.33
CA PHE A 100 -12.72 -15.07 -4.02
C PHE A 100 -13.24 -15.37 -2.62
N ALA A 101 -13.01 -14.52 -1.64
CA ALA A 101 -13.46 -14.74 -0.26
C ALA A 101 -14.97 -14.92 -0.13
N ASP A 102 -15.75 -14.21 -0.96
CA ASP A 102 -17.22 -14.26 -0.92
C ASP A 102 -17.84 -15.46 -1.68
N THR A 103 -16.97 -16.32 -2.24
CA THR A 103 -17.35 -17.64 -2.79
C THR A 103 -16.64 -18.79 -2.06
N TYR A 104 -15.73 -18.49 -1.13
CA TYR A 104 -14.93 -19.49 -0.42
C TYR A 104 -15.65 -20.03 0.81
N HIS A 105 -15.82 -21.34 0.86
CA HIS A 105 -16.35 -22.07 2.03
C HIS A 105 -15.18 -22.70 2.79
N TRP A 106 -14.81 -22.13 3.93
CA TRP A 106 -13.58 -22.47 4.66
C TRP A 106 -13.44 -23.95 5.02
N LYS A 107 -14.56 -24.67 5.17
CA LYS A 107 -14.56 -26.12 5.45
C LYS A 107 -14.02 -26.94 4.29
N ASP A 108 -14.09 -26.43 3.07
CA ASP A 108 -13.53 -27.10 1.89
C ASP A 108 -11.99 -27.08 1.91
N GLY A 109 -11.39 -26.13 2.63
CA GLY A 109 -9.94 -25.94 2.77
C GLY A 109 -9.35 -26.53 4.06
N ILE A 110 -10.02 -27.44 4.75
CA ILE A 110 -9.50 -28.11 5.96
C ILE A 110 -9.54 -29.63 5.84
N GLY A 111 -8.89 -30.32 6.78
CA GLY A 111 -8.78 -31.80 6.76
C GLY A 111 -7.69 -32.28 5.81
N PRO A 112 -7.61 -33.60 5.56
CA PRO A 112 -6.61 -34.20 4.67
C PRO A 112 -6.69 -33.63 3.25
N GLN A 113 -5.60 -33.09 2.73
CA GLN A 113 -5.55 -32.39 1.43
C GLN A 113 -6.18 -33.19 0.28
N GLY A 114 -5.86 -34.48 0.16
CA GLY A 114 -6.41 -35.34 -0.91
C GLY A 114 -7.91 -35.65 -0.79
N LYS A 115 -8.60 -35.14 0.25
CA LYS A 115 -10.05 -35.29 0.45
C LYS A 115 -10.79 -33.95 0.43
N ARG A 116 -10.08 -32.85 0.23
CA ARG A 116 -10.70 -31.52 0.16
C ARG A 116 -11.53 -31.37 -1.10
N ALA A 117 -12.63 -30.62 -1.01
CA ALA A 117 -13.47 -30.33 -2.16
C ALA A 117 -12.75 -29.39 -3.12
N SER A 118 -12.82 -29.68 -4.42
CA SER A 118 -12.39 -28.74 -5.43
C SER A 118 -13.52 -27.77 -5.78
N ILE A 119 -13.18 -26.51 -6.06
CA ILE A 119 -14.12 -25.48 -6.46
C ILE A 119 -13.70 -24.84 -7.78
N VAL A 120 -14.67 -24.35 -8.55
CA VAL A 120 -14.38 -23.54 -9.73
C VAL A 120 -14.22 -22.09 -9.30
N ASN A 121 -13.07 -21.51 -9.56
CA ASN A 121 -12.81 -20.10 -9.31
C ASN A 121 -13.50 -19.25 -10.38
N THR A 122 -14.73 -18.88 -10.15
CA THR A 122 -15.56 -18.15 -11.11
C THR A 122 -15.17 -16.68 -11.27
N HIS A 123 -14.45 -16.12 -10.30
CA HIS A 123 -13.96 -14.76 -10.38
C HIS A 123 -12.66 -14.65 -11.18
N TRP A 124 -11.77 -15.64 -11.02
CA TRP A 124 -10.41 -15.54 -11.52
C TRP A 124 -10.02 -16.70 -12.44
N GLY A 125 -10.14 -16.46 -13.74
CA GLY A 125 -9.65 -17.36 -14.77
C GLY A 125 -10.45 -18.64 -15.01
N GLY A 126 -11.50 -18.92 -14.25
CA GLY A 126 -12.34 -20.10 -14.40
C GLY A 126 -11.62 -21.44 -14.11
N VAL A 127 -10.53 -21.38 -13.34
CA VAL A 127 -9.73 -22.57 -13.00
C VAL A 127 -10.33 -23.34 -11.84
N THR A 128 -9.98 -24.63 -11.70
CA THR A 128 -10.36 -25.43 -10.55
C THR A 128 -9.30 -25.29 -9.47
N GLU A 129 -9.73 -24.82 -8.29
CA GLU A 129 -8.92 -24.77 -7.07
C GLU A 129 -9.10 -26.09 -6.31
N ASP A 130 -8.00 -26.72 -5.92
CA ASP A 130 -8.00 -28.01 -5.21
C ASP A 130 -8.07 -27.87 -3.68
N ASN A 131 -8.03 -26.64 -3.19
CA ASN A 131 -8.02 -26.29 -1.78
C ASN A 131 -6.88 -26.93 -0.96
N SER A 132 -5.78 -27.33 -1.62
CA SER A 132 -4.59 -27.83 -0.93
C SER A 132 -3.91 -26.79 -0.04
N PHE A 133 -4.14 -25.51 -0.33
CA PHE A 133 -3.81 -24.39 0.56
C PHE A 133 -5.09 -23.84 1.18
N GLY A 134 -5.29 -24.07 2.47
CA GLY A 134 -6.46 -23.61 3.21
C GLY A 134 -6.08 -23.01 4.56
N THR A 135 -7.01 -23.08 5.53
CA THR A 135 -6.85 -22.45 6.85
C THR A 135 -5.54 -22.85 7.54
N HIS A 136 -5.20 -24.13 7.58
CA HIS A 136 -4.00 -24.62 8.26
C HIS A 136 -2.71 -24.15 7.59
N GLU A 137 -2.66 -24.19 6.27
CA GLU A 137 -1.52 -23.77 5.48
C GLU A 137 -1.32 -22.26 5.58
N PHE A 138 -2.40 -21.47 5.55
CA PHE A 138 -2.34 -20.03 5.74
C PHE A 138 -1.86 -19.66 7.15
N MET A 139 -2.42 -20.27 8.18
CA MET A 139 -1.98 -20.01 9.56
C MET A 139 -0.53 -20.46 9.80
N LYS A 140 -0.09 -21.54 9.11
CA LYS A 140 1.33 -21.95 9.14
C LYS A 140 2.22 -20.92 8.47
N LEU A 141 1.81 -20.35 7.34
CA LEU A 141 2.52 -19.26 6.67
C LEU A 141 2.69 -18.05 7.60
N THR A 142 1.61 -17.61 8.25
CA THR A 142 1.68 -16.46 9.18
C THR A 142 2.59 -16.74 10.38
N GLU A 143 2.57 -17.95 10.95
CA GLU A 143 3.50 -18.38 12.00
C GLU A 143 4.96 -18.35 11.52
N LEU A 144 5.25 -18.86 10.33
CA LEU A 144 6.59 -18.87 9.75
C LEU A 144 7.11 -17.47 9.43
N LEU A 145 6.23 -16.55 9.04
CA LEU A 145 6.57 -15.14 8.80
C LEU A 145 6.69 -14.36 10.12
N GLY A 146 6.01 -14.77 11.17
CA GLY A 146 5.86 -14.01 12.40
C GLY A 146 4.96 -12.78 12.22
N CYS A 147 3.96 -12.88 11.33
CA CYS A 147 3.03 -11.79 11.01
C CYS A 147 1.62 -12.07 11.55
N ASP A 148 0.81 -11.01 11.63
CA ASP A 148 -0.59 -11.11 12.04
C ASP A 148 -1.45 -11.69 10.90
N ALA A 149 -2.36 -12.63 11.22
CA ALA A 149 -3.34 -13.10 10.28
C ALA A 149 -4.48 -12.08 10.10
N TYR A 150 -4.81 -11.79 8.83
CA TYR A 150 -5.97 -11.03 8.43
C TYR A 150 -6.88 -11.92 7.60
N ILE A 151 -7.96 -12.39 8.19
CA ILE A 151 -8.90 -13.31 7.54
C ILE A 151 -10.09 -12.54 6.99
N ASN A 152 -10.43 -12.79 5.73
CA ASN A 152 -11.57 -12.20 5.06
C ASN A 152 -12.74 -13.19 5.03
N GLY A 153 -13.82 -12.87 5.75
CA GLY A 153 -14.99 -13.74 5.91
C GLY A 153 -15.98 -13.60 4.75
N ASN A 154 -16.62 -14.72 4.38
CA ASN A 154 -17.59 -14.79 3.30
C ASN A 154 -18.96 -14.24 3.74
N VAL A 155 -19.35 -13.08 3.23
CA VAL A 155 -20.68 -12.48 3.43
C VAL A 155 -21.56 -12.65 2.18
N GLY A 156 -20.95 -12.81 1.01
CA GLY A 156 -21.64 -12.92 -0.28
C GLY A 156 -22.47 -14.18 -0.40
N SER A 157 -21.84 -15.35 -0.31
CA SER A 157 -22.50 -16.67 -0.43
C SER A 157 -22.53 -17.47 0.88
N GLY A 158 -21.74 -17.05 1.89
CA GLY A 158 -21.64 -17.72 3.17
C GLY A 158 -22.81 -17.43 4.11
N SER A 159 -22.85 -18.17 5.22
CA SER A 159 -23.85 -17.97 6.26
C SER A 159 -23.22 -17.43 7.54
N VAL A 160 -24.03 -16.76 8.37
CA VAL A 160 -23.65 -16.31 9.71
C VAL A 160 -23.07 -17.46 10.55
N LYS A 161 -23.71 -18.65 10.48
CA LYS A 161 -23.26 -19.85 11.19
C LYS A 161 -21.87 -20.27 10.73
N GLU A 162 -21.64 -20.33 9.43
CA GLU A 162 -20.37 -20.72 8.84
C GLU A 162 -19.22 -19.81 9.27
N MET A 163 -19.41 -18.49 9.22
CA MET A 163 -18.42 -17.52 9.65
C MET A 163 -18.15 -17.60 11.16
N SER A 164 -19.19 -17.75 11.96
CA SER A 164 -19.06 -17.95 13.41
C SER A 164 -18.29 -19.23 13.77
N GLU A 165 -18.57 -20.33 13.08
CA GLU A 165 -17.87 -21.60 13.25
C GLU A 165 -16.38 -21.49 12.83
N TRP A 166 -16.06 -20.68 11.81
CA TRP A 166 -14.67 -20.46 11.43
C TRP A 166 -13.88 -19.72 12.50
N VAL A 167 -14.46 -18.67 13.08
CA VAL A 167 -13.83 -17.95 14.20
C VAL A 167 -13.66 -18.85 15.42
N GLU A 168 -14.65 -19.67 15.73
CA GLU A 168 -14.58 -20.65 16.83
C GLU A 168 -13.49 -21.70 16.56
N TYR A 169 -13.46 -22.27 15.35
CA TYR A 169 -12.42 -23.22 14.91
C TYR A 169 -11.02 -22.66 15.07
N LEU A 170 -10.82 -21.40 14.69
CA LEU A 170 -9.53 -20.73 14.73
C LEU A 170 -9.08 -20.38 16.15
N THR A 171 -9.96 -19.84 16.98
CA THR A 171 -9.55 -19.08 18.16
C THR A 171 -10.09 -19.62 19.49
N SER A 172 -11.03 -20.60 19.49
CA SER A 172 -11.59 -21.13 20.73
C SER A 172 -10.72 -22.23 21.37
N ASP A 173 -10.65 -22.24 22.69
CA ASP A 173 -10.08 -23.32 23.51
C ASP A 173 -11.17 -24.11 24.27
N ALA A 174 -12.43 -23.70 24.15
CA ALA A 174 -13.56 -24.39 24.79
C ALA A 174 -13.79 -25.78 24.15
N GLU A 175 -14.33 -26.70 24.90
CA GLU A 175 -14.73 -28.00 24.35
C GLU A 175 -15.99 -27.86 23.48
N SER A 176 -15.85 -28.08 22.18
CA SER A 176 -16.92 -27.90 21.21
C SER A 176 -16.69 -28.74 19.94
N PRO A 177 -17.69 -28.89 19.07
CA PRO A 177 -17.50 -29.57 17.79
C PRO A 177 -16.41 -28.93 16.91
N MET A 178 -16.26 -27.59 16.91
CA MET A 178 -15.27 -26.89 16.09
C MET A 178 -13.84 -27.07 16.62
N THR A 179 -13.65 -27.02 17.93
CA THR A 179 -12.34 -27.28 18.54
C THR A 179 -11.94 -28.76 18.42
N LYS A 180 -12.87 -29.68 18.52
CA LYS A 180 -12.66 -31.11 18.24
C LYS A 180 -12.23 -31.32 16.78
N LEU A 181 -12.92 -30.71 15.82
CA LEU A 181 -12.59 -30.78 14.41
C LEU A 181 -11.18 -30.19 14.12
N ARG A 182 -10.80 -29.08 14.78
CA ARG A 182 -9.45 -28.52 14.67
C ARG A 182 -8.38 -29.51 15.14
N LYS A 183 -8.62 -30.19 16.28
CA LYS A 183 -7.70 -31.18 16.83
C LYS A 183 -7.61 -32.42 15.93
N GLU A 184 -8.72 -32.91 15.41
CA GLU A 184 -8.75 -33.98 14.43
C GLU A 184 -7.96 -33.63 13.15
N ASN A 185 -7.94 -32.37 12.77
CA ASN A 185 -7.14 -31.84 11.66
C ASN A 185 -5.67 -31.51 12.05
N GLY A 186 -5.22 -31.97 13.23
CA GLY A 186 -3.81 -31.89 13.64
C GLY A 186 -3.40 -30.61 14.36
N ARG A 187 -4.34 -29.76 14.80
CA ARG A 187 -4.03 -28.57 15.58
C ARG A 187 -4.68 -28.57 16.95
N GLU A 188 -3.89 -28.80 17.99
CA GLU A 188 -4.37 -28.84 19.36
C GLU A 188 -4.77 -27.47 19.90
N LEU A 189 -3.85 -26.49 19.84
CA LEU A 189 -4.03 -25.16 20.39
C LEU A 189 -4.68 -24.19 19.41
N PRO A 190 -5.49 -23.22 19.89
CA PRO A 190 -6.02 -22.16 19.04
C PRO A 190 -4.91 -21.31 18.44
N TRP A 191 -5.22 -20.66 17.33
CA TRP A 191 -4.38 -19.61 16.76
C TRP A 191 -4.74 -18.24 17.34
N LYS A 192 -3.86 -17.27 17.10
CA LYS A 192 -4.15 -15.86 17.26
C LYS A 192 -4.53 -15.27 15.91
N VAL A 193 -5.73 -14.70 15.84
CA VAL A 193 -6.22 -13.98 14.65
C VAL A 193 -6.47 -12.54 15.09
N LYS A 194 -5.77 -11.62 14.47
CA LYS A 194 -5.87 -10.20 14.81
C LYS A 194 -6.99 -9.53 14.02
N TYR A 195 -6.96 -9.65 12.70
CA TYR A 195 -7.91 -9.00 11.81
C TYR A 195 -8.90 -10.00 11.24
N PHE A 196 -10.18 -9.62 11.27
CA PHE A 196 -11.25 -10.39 10.66
C PHE A 196 -12.20 -9.46 9.91
N ALA A 197 -12.19 -9.52 8.58
CA ALA A 197 -13.10 -8.75 7.75
C ALA A 197 -14.45 -9.42 7.60
N ILE A 198 -15.49 -8.63 7.59
CA ILE A 198 -16.88 -9.04 7.40
C ILE A 198 -17.28 -8.69 5.97
N GLY A 199 -16.89 -9.56 5.04
CA GLY A 199 -17.10 -9.41 3.60
C GLY A 199 -15.99 -8.66 2.89
N ASN A 200 -16.08 -8.63 1.56
CA ASN A 200 -15.21 -7.94 0.62
C ASN A 200 -16.04 -7.36 -0.51
N GLU A 201 -15.78 -6.07 -0.84
CA GLU A 201 -16.42 -5.41 -2.00
C GLU A 201 -17.92 -5.76 -2.16
N ASN A 202 -18.66 -5.75 -1.05
CA ASN A 202 -20.04 -6.19 -1.06
C ASN A 202 -20.97 -5.31 -1.92
N TRP A 203 -20.49 -4.11 -2.30
CA TRP A 203 -21.09 -3.26 -3.33
C TRP A 203 -20.91 -3.80 -4.76
N GLY A 204 -20.00 -4.75 -4.97
CA GLY A 204 -19.64 -5.39 -6.24
C GLY A 204 -19.63 -6.90 -6.14
N CYS A 205 -18.47 -7.51 -6.38
CA CYS A 205 -18.33 -8.97 -6.44
C CYS A 205 -18.74 -9.72 -5.17
N GLY A 206 -18.72 -9.07 -4.01
CA GLY A 206 -19.14 -9.65 -2.75
C GLY A 206 -20.66 -9.65 -2.48
N GLY A 207 -21.49 -9.50 -3.51
CA GLY A 207 -22.94 -9.65 -3.37
C GLY A 207 -23.78 -8.53 -3.99
N ASN A 208 -23.15 -7.51 -4.61
CA ASN A 208 -23.83 -6.40 -5.31
C ASN A 208 -24.88 -5.70 -4.44
N MET A 209 -24.53 -5.42 -3.18
CA MET A 209 -25.41 -4.87 -2.15
C MET A 209 -25.48 -3.35 -2.21
N THR A 210 -26.60 -2.77 -1.72
CA THR A 210 -26.62 -1.35 -1.33
C THR A 210 -25.92 -1.20 0.03
N ASP A 211 -25.53 0.03 0.36
CA ASP A 211 -24.87 0.35 1.64
C ASP A 211 -25.77 0.03 2.85
N GLU A 212 -27.08 0.29 2.77
CA GLU A 212 -28.03 -0.05 3.84
C GLU A 212 -28.20 -1.57 4.00
N PHE A 213 -28.26 -2.31 2.85
CA PHE A 213 -28.39 -3.76 2.93
C PHE A 213 -27.13 -4.38 3.53
N TYR A 214 -25.94 -3.94 3.09
CA TYR A 214 -24.69 -4.37 3.68
C TYR A 214 -24.60 -4.03 5.18
N ALA A 215 -24.97 -2.82 5.57
CA ALA A 215 -24.92 -2.39 6.97
C ALA A 215 -25.77 -3.29 7.88
N ASN A 216 -26.97 -3.70 7.44
CA ASN A 216 -27.83 -4.63 8.17
C ASN A 216 -27.27 -6.06 8.16
N THR A 217 -26.73 -6.51 7.04
CA THR A 217 -26.06 -7.82 6.92
C THR A 217 -24.84 -7.89 7.84
N MET A 218 -23.96 -6.89 7.81
CA MET A 218 -22.79 -6.78 8.68
C MET A 218 -23.19 -6.78 10.18
N ARG A 219 -24.25 -6.05 10.54
CA ARG A 219 -24.83 -6.08 11.90
C ARG A 219 -25.19 -7.50 12.33
N GLN A 220 -25.83 -8.29 11.44
CA GLN A 220 -26.20 -9.65 11.72
C GLN A 220 -24.96 -10.55 11.89
N PHE A 221 -24.02 -10.54 10.93
CA PHE A 221 -22.81 -11.35 10.99
C PHE A 221 -21.97 -11.03 12.22
N SER A 222 -21.71 -9.74 12.48
CA SER A 222 -20.90 -9.30 13.62
C SER A 222 -21.46 -9.67 14.99
N THR A 223 -22.77 -9.89 15.09
CA THR A 223 -23.43 -10.31 16.35
C THR A 223 -22.94 -11.67 16.81
N TYR A 224 -22.56 -12.55 15.89
CA TYR A 224 -22.15 -13.93 16.17
C TYR A 224 -20.61 -14.13 16.09
N LEU A 225 -19.86 -13.08 15.82
CA LEU A 225 -18.39 -13.14 15.86
C LEU A 225 -17.91 -12.87 17.29
N ASN A 226 -17.71 -13.94 18.04
CA ASN A 226 -17.28 -13.88 19.42
C ASN A 226 -15.75 -13.84 19.55
N ASN A 227 -15.28 -13.29 20.65
CA ASN A 227 -13.88 -13.38 21.06
C ASN A 227 -13.71 -14.63 21.95
N TYR A 228 -12.77 -15.51 21.59
CA TYR A 228 -12.51 -16.74 22.35
C TYR A 228 -11.08 -16.73 22.91
N ALA A 229 -10.83 -17.45 23.99
CA ALA A 229 -9.50 -17.71 24.55
C ALA A 229 -8.62 -16.45 24.70
N GLY A 230 -9.23 -15.31 25.04
CA GLY A 230 -8.55 -14.01 25.15
C GLY A 230 -8.09 -13.42 23.80
N ASN A 231 -8.47 -14.04 22.67
CA ASN A 231 -8.25 -13.46 21.35
C ASN A 231 -9.29 -12.37 21.08
N GLN A 232 -8.81 -11.13 20.91
CA GLN A 232 -9.66 -9.98 20.57
C GLN A 232 -9.58 -9.74 19.07
N LEU A 233 -10.68 -9.94 18.35
CA LEU A 233 -10.73 -9.66 16.92
C LEU A 233 -10.81 -8.14 16.67
N TYR A 234 -9.94 -7.64 15.82
CA TYR A 234 -10.13 -6.36 15.17
C TYR A 234 -11.03 -6.59 13.93
N ARG A 235 -12.34 -6.31 14.09
CA ARG A 235 -13.31 -6.53 13.03
C ARG A 235 -13.25 -5.40 12.04
N VAL A 236 -13.17 -5.75 10.75
CA VAL A 236 -13.15 -4.79 9.65
C VAL A 236 -14.46 -4.88 8.89
N ALA A 237 -15.21 -3.79 8.85
CA ALA A 237 -16.38 -3.69 7.99
C ALA A 237 -15.96 -3.44 6.54
N CYS A 238 -16.59 -4.09 5.57
CA CYS A 238 -16.40 -3.79 4.17
C CYS A 238 -16.87 -2.35 3.89
N GLY A 239 -15.94 -1.53 3.49
CA GLY A 239 -16.16 -0.15 3.13
C GLY A 239 -16.24 0.06 1.62
N PRO A 240 -16.22 1.30 1.17
CA PRO A 240 -16.42 1.66 -0.23
C PRO A 240 -15.18 1.48 -1.10
N SER A 241 -15.38 1.62 -2.41
CA SER A 241 -14.32 1.93 -3.36
C SER A 241 -14.22 3.43 -3.56
N ASP A 242 -12.98 3.91 -3.77
CA ASP A 242 -12.67 5.27 -4.22
C ASP A 242 -13.34 6.38 -3.38
N PHE A 243 -14.12 7.23 -4.04
CA PHE A 243 -14.80 8.40 -3.47
C PHE A 243 -16.26 8.13 -3.08
N ASN A 244 -16.68 6.88 -2.92
CA ASN A 244 -18.06 6.59 -2.49
C ASN A 244 -18.27 6.90 -1.00
N TYR A 245 -18.34 8.18 -0.69
CA TYR A 245 -18.51 8.69 0.67
C TYR A 245 -19.85 8.35 1.31
N ALA A 246 -20.90 8.09 0.51
CA ALA A 246 -22.22 7.69 1.02
C ALA A 246 -22.16 6.38 1.79
N TRP A 247 -21.41 5.40 1.30
CA TRP A 247 -21.21 4.11 1.97
C TRP A 247 -20.57 4.29 3.36
N THR A 248 -19.52 5.11 3.45
CA THR A 248 -18.89 5.45 4.74
C THR A 248 -19.85 6.13 5.69
N GLU A 249 -20.62 7.10 5.19
CA GLU A 249 -21.64 7.81 5.96
C GLU A 249 -22.66 6.83 6.56
N THR A 250 -23.18 5.90 5.75
CA THR A 250 -24.17 4.91 6.19
C THR A 250 -23.65 4.01 7.31
N LEU A 251 -22.40 3.56 7.23
CA LEU A 251 -21.81 2.70 8.28
C LEU A 251 -21.44 3.48 9.55
N MET A 252 -21.09 4.76 9.42
CA MET A 252 -20.63 5.57 10.55
C MET A 252 -21.76 6.26 11.33
N LYS A 253 -22.84 6.68 10.66
CA LYS A 253 -23.93 7.44 11.28
C LYS A 253 -24.74 6.66 12.31
N ASP A 254 -24.94 5.35 12.11
CA ASP A 254 -25.66 4.48 13.05
C ASP A 254 -24.72 3.95 14.13
N GLY A 255 -24.91 4.38 15.38
CA GLY A 255 -24.12 3.92 16.50
C GLY A 255 -24.22 2.41 16.74
N GLY A 256 -25.40 1.80 16.50
CA GLY A 256 -25.60 0.36 16.62
C GLY A 256 -24.83 -0.47 15.59
N ILE A 257 -24.44 0.13 14.46
CA ILE A 257 -23.58 -0.44 13.42
C ILE A 257 -22.12 -0.11 13.72
N ARG A 258 -21.79 1.16 13.93
CA ARG A 258 -20.43 1.65 14.17
C ARG A 258 -19.71 0.95 15.32
N GLU A 259 -20.41 0.59 16.40
CA GLU A 259 -19.81 -0.09 17.55
C GLU A 259 -19.48 -1.58 17.29
N ARG A 260 -19.85 -2.13 16.14
CA ARG A 260 -19.62 -3.53 15.82
C ARG A 260 -18.33 -3.82 15.08
N PHE A 261 -17.63 -2.80 14.63
CA PHE A 261 -16.34 -2.91 13.96
C PHE A 261 -15.30 -1.95 14.55
N GLN A 262 -14.03 -2.25 14.37
CA GLN A 262 -12.89 -1.42 14.75
C GLN A 262 -12.24 -0.76 13.54
N GLY A 263 -12.37 -1.33 12.35
CA GLY A 263 -11.85 -0.80 11.10
C GLY A 263 -12.91 -0.71 10.02
N LEU A 264 -12.80 0.30 9.17
CA LEU A 264 -13.58 0.47 7.95
C LEU A 264 -12.64 0.35 6.77
N SER A 265 -12.90 -0.62 5.87
CA SER A 265 -12.03 -0.78 4.70
C SER A 265 -12.30 0.27 3.62
N ILE A 266 -11.31 0.54 2.80
CA ILE A 266 -11.44 1.23 1.52
C ILE A 266 -10.52 0.57 0.51
N HIS A 267 -10.95 0.50 -0.75
CA HIS A 267 -10.16 0.02 -1.86
C HIS A 267 -9.90 1.13 -2.86
N TYR A 268 -8.68 1.18 -3.38
CA TYR A 268 -8.33 2.10 -4.45
C TYR A 268 -7.23 1.55 -5.35
N TYR A 269 -7.54 1.40 -6.63
CA TYR A 269 -6.57 1.07 -7.67
C TYR A 269 -6.28 2.27 -8.54
N SER A 270 -5.00 2.57 -8.76
CA SER A 270 -4.57 3.60 -9.69
C SER A 270 -4.59 3.05 -11.11
N ILE A 271 -5.45 3.63 -11.94
CA ILE A 271 -5.68 3.24 -13.33
C ILE A 271 -5.43 4.46 -14.21
N VAL A 272 -4.66 4.32 -15.29
CA VAL A 272 -4.18 5.44 -16.14
C VAL A 272 -5.32 6.31 -16.65
N ASP A 273 -6.27 5.74 -17.37
CA ASP A 273 -7.41 6.45 -17.95
C ASP A 273 -8.75 5.77 -17.59
N GLY A 274 -8.85 5.18 -16.40
CA GLY A 274 -10.02 4.47 -15.90
C GLY A 274 -10.16 3.04 -16.44
N TRP A 275 -11.25 2.38 -16.09
CA TRP A 275 -11.46 0.95 -16.36
C TRP A 275 -11.51 0.60 -17.85
N GLY A 276 -11.82 1.57 -18.72
CA GLY A 276 -11.83 1.38 -20.17
C GLY A 276 -10.44 1.33 -20.81
N TYR A 277 -9.41 1.92 -20.16
CA TYR A 277 -8.05 1.92 -20.64
C TYR A 277 -7.06 1.89 -19.47
N LYS A 278 -6.59 0.71 -19.14
CA LYS A 278 -5.68 0.49 -18.01
C LYS A 278 -4.21 0.76 -18.36
N GLY A 279 -3.86 0.74 -19.64
CA GLY A 279 -2.49 0.88 -20.11
C GLY A 279 -1.65 -0.40 -19.93
N SER A 280 -0.46 -0.41 -20.54
CA SER A 280 0.50 -1.52 -20.40
C SER A 280 1.35 -1.35 -19.14
N ALA A 281 1.69 -2.46 -18.48
CA ALA A 281 2.61 -2.46 -17.36
C ALA A 281 4.05 -2.08 -17.78
N THR A 282 4.48 -2.45 -18.99
CA THR A 282 5.87 -2.28 -19.46
C THR A 282 6.05 -1.36 -20.66
N LYS A 283 5.00 -1.15 -21.46
CA LYS A 283 5.05 -0.33 -22.68
C LYS A 283 4.18 0.92 -22.50
N PHE A 284 4.76 1.97 -21.96
CA PHE A 284 4.07 3.21 -21.68
C PHE A 284 4.98 4.42 -21.97
N ASP A 285 4.38 5.57 -22.22
CA ASP A 285 5.04 6.85 -22.44
C ASP A 285 5.05 7.74 -21.18
N GLU A 286 5.59 8.95 -21.30
CA GLU A 286 5.64 9.91 -20.19
C GLU A 286 4.23 10.41 -19.80
N ARG A 287 3.27 10.44 -20.72
CA ARG A 287 1.88 10.79 -20.40
C ARG A 287 1.26 9.75 -19.45
N GLU A 288 1.43 8.48 -19.76
CA GLU A 288 0.90 7.38 -18.93
C GLU A 288 1.64 7.28 -17.58
N TRP A 289 2.95 7.59 -17.56
CA TRP A 289 3.70 7.77 -16.31
C TRP A 289 3.07 8.88 -15.47
N PHE A 290 2.89 10.08 -16.05
CA PHE A 290 2.32 11.24 -15.36
C PHE A 290 0.92 10.95 -14.82
N GLU A 291 0.03 10.38 -15.64
CA GLU A 291 -1.34 10.04 -15.22
C GLU A 291 -1.33 9.00 -14.09
N THR A 292 -0.45 8.00 -14.15
CA THR A 292 -0.28 7.05 -13.04
C THR A 292 0.07 7.78 -11.73
N MET A 293 1.07 8.69 -11.76
CA MET A 293 1.46 9.46 -10.57
C MET A 293 0.29 10.34 -10.07
N ARG A 294 -0.42 10.99 -10.99
CA ARG A 294 -1.58 11.83 -10.67
C ARG A 294 -2.70 11.02 -10.01
N MET A 295 -2.95 9.80 -10.49
CA MET A 295 -3.97 8.92 -9.89
C MET A 295 -3.51 8.42 -8.51
N ASN A 296 -2.24 8.05 -8.35
CA ASN A 296 -1.71 7.65 -7.04
C ASN A 296 -1.86 8.74 -5.97
N LEU A 297 -1.68 10.00 -6.34
CA LEU A 297 -1.84 11.14 -5.42
C LEU A 297 -3.31 11.36 -4.99
N GLN A 298 -4.31 10.78 -5.69
CA GLN A 298 -5.71 10.84 -5.25
C GLN A 298 -5.96 10.08 -3.94
N MET A 299 -5.12 9.13 -3.58
CA MET A 299 -5.21 8.43 -2.30
C MET A 299 -5.26 9.40 -1.10
N ASP A 300 -4.53 10.50 -1.14
CA ASP A 300 -4.57 11.54 -0.10
C ASP A 300 -5.96 12.18 0.02
N ASN A 301 -6.59 12.49 -1.12
CA ASN A 301 -7.94 13.05 -1.16
C ASN A 301 -8.99 12.03 -0.68
N ILE A 302 -8.85 10.77 -1.07
CA ILE A 302 -9.74 9.67 -0.66
C ILE A 302 -9.69 9.52 0.86
N ILE A 303 -8.49 9.39 1.44
CA ILE A 303 -8.31 9.26 2.89
C ILE A 303 -8.88 10.48 3.63
N LYS A 304 -8.59 11.69 3.16
CA LYS A 304 -9.12 12.93 3.76
C LYS A 304 -10.64 12.98 3.77
N GLY A 305 -11.27 12.60 2.64
CA GLY A 305 -12.72 12.62 2.52
C GLY A 305 -13.41 11.61 3.44
N HIS A 306 -12.94 10.36 3.46
CA HIS A 306 -13.47 9.34 4.37
C HIS A 306 -13.17 9.68 5.83
N SER A 307 -11.96 10.15 6.14
CA SER A 307 -11.61 10.58 7.51
C SER A 307 -12.50 11.73 8.01
N ALA A 308 -12.82 12.71 7.16
CA ALA A 308 -13.70 13.81 7.53
C ALA A 308 -15.12 13.35 7.90
N ILE A 309 -15.62 12.32 7.22
CA ILE A 309 -16.90 11.69 7.58
C ILE A 309 -16.76 10.92 8.90
N MET A 310 -15.72 10.10 9.02
CA MET A 310 -15.47 9.33 10.24
C MET A 310 -15.31 10.24 11.46
N ASP A 311 -14.60 11.38 11.34
CA ASP A 311 -14.35 12.33 12.43
C ASP A 311 -15.64 12.95 12.99
N ARG A 312 -16.72 13.07 12.19
CA ARG A 312 -18.03 13.53 12.67
C ARG A 312 -18.67 12.57 13.68
N TYR A 313 -18.42 11.27 13.54
CA TYR A 313 -19.05 10.23 14.36
C TYR A 313 -18.09 9.56 15.35
N ASP A 314 -16.79 9.72 15.12
CA ASP A 314 -15.69 9.15 15.92
C ASP A 314 -14.53 10.16 16.01
N PRO A 315 -14.73 11.30 16.70
CA PRO A 315 -13.71 12.36 16.79
C PRO A 315 -12.46 11.95 17.56
N GLN A 316 -12.52 10.90 18.41
CA GLN A 316 -11.37 10.34 19.10
C GLN A 316 -10.56 9.38 18.23
N LYS A 317 -10.97 9.14 16.97
CA LYS A 317 -10.30 8.25 16.01
C LYS A 317 -10.09 6.83 16.54
N THR A 318 -11.10 6.30 17.22
CA THR A 318 -11.10 4.93 17.74
C THR A 318 -11.30 3.89 16.65
N LYS A 319 -11.95 4.27 15.55
CA LYS A 319 -12.15 3.45 14.36
C LYS A 319 -11.03 3.72 13.35
N GLY A 320 -10.30 2.69 12.95
CA GLY A 320 -9.25 2.81 11.96
C GLY A 320 -9.80 2.83 10.52
N LEU A 321 -9.13 3.54 9.63
CA LEU A 321 -9.27 3.36 8.20
C LEU A 321 -8.32 2.24 7.76
N VAL A 322 -8.83 1.30 6.97
CA VAL A 322 -8.13 0.09 6.51
C VAL A 322 -8.10 0.11 5.00
N VAL A 323 -6.93 0.38 4.41
CA VAL A 323 -6.75 0.41 2.95
C VAL A 323 -6.31 -0.97 2.50
N ASP A 324 -7.20 -1.96 2.59
CA ASP A 324 -6.85 -3.37 2.44
C ASP A 324 -6.78 -3.89 0.99
N GLU A 325 -7.00 -2.99 0.02
CA GLU A 325 -6.58 -3.18 -1.37
C GLU A 325 -6.12 -1.85 -1.98
N TRP A 326 -4.88 -1.82 -2.46
CA TRP A 326 -4.32 -0.68 -3.17
C TRP A 326 -3.19 -1.10 -4.11
N GLY A 327 -2.94 -0.31 -5.13
CA GLY A 327 -1.87 -0.51 -6.10
C GLY A 327 -2.24 -0.05 -7.49
N ASN A 328 -1.36 -0.32 -8.45
CA ASN A 328 -1.62 -0.10 -9.87
C ASN A 328 -2.35 -1.30 -10.48
N TRP A 329 -3.29 -1.01 -11.37
CA TRP A 329 -3.95 -2.04 -12.17
C TRP A 329 -3.78 -1.73 -13.66
N PHE A 330 -2.90 -2.48 -14.31
CA PHE A 330 -2.64 -2.40 -15.75
C PHE A 330 -3.27 -3.57 -16.50
N ASN A 331 -3.18 -3.56 -17.83
CA ASN A 331 -3.49 -4.72 -18.63
C ASN A 331 -2.53 -5.86 -18.29
N VAL A 332 -3.03 -7.09 -18.30
CA VAL A 332 -2.21 -8.29 -18.08
C VAL A 332 -1.11 -8.40 -19.14
N GLU A 333 0.00 -9.03 -18.76
CA GLU A 333 1.07 -9.26 -19.72
C GLU A 333 0.59 -10.15 -20.87
N PRO A 334 0.94 -9.81 -22.13
CA PRO A 334 0.53 -10.56 -23.30
C PRO A 334 0.94 -12.05 -23.20
N GLY A 335 0.00 -12.94 -23.57
CA GLY A 335 0.23 -14.38 -23.52
C GLY A 335 -0.04 -15.05 -22.18
N THR A 336 -0.47 -14.28 -21.17
CA THR A 336 -0.95 -14.81 -19.88
C THR A 336 -2.47 -14.95 -19.88
N ASN A 337 -3.01 -15.74 -18.92
CA ASN A 337 -4.47 -15.83 -18.73
C ASN A 337 -5.00 -14.47 -18.24
N PRO A 338 -5.96 -13.84 -18.95
CA PRO A 338 -6.47 -12.51 -18.56
C PRO A 338 -7.06 -12.49 -17.15
N GLY A 339 -7.67 -13.59 -16.71
CA GLY A 339 -8.25 -13.70 -15.37
C GLY A 339 -7.24 -13.91 -14.24
N PHE A 340 -5.94 -14.03 -14.56
CA PHE A 340 -4.87 -14.17 -13.56
C PHE A 340 -4.25 -12.85 -13.13
N LEU A 341 -4.59 -11.76 -13.80
CA LEU A 341 -4.14 -10.41 -13.50
C LEU A 341 -2.60 -10.29 -13.35
N TYR A 342 -1.85 -11.13 -14.06
CA TYR A 342 -0.40 -11.07 -14.06
C TYR A 342 0.08 -9.83 -14.82
N GLN A 343 0.80 -8.96 -14.15
CA GLN A 343 1.46 -7.80 -14.73
C GLN A 343 2.88 -7.67 -14.21
N GLN A 344 3.79 -7.15 -15.04
CA GLN A 344 5.14 -6.82 -14.65
C GLN A 344 5.14 -5.55 -13.77
N ASN A 345 6.15 -5.42 -12.91
CA ASN A 345 6.36 -4.25 -12.07
C ASN A 345 7.63 -3.51 -12.48
N THR A 346 7.52 -2.23 -12.77
CA THR A 346 8.61 -1.38 -13.27
C THR A 346 9.04 -0.33 -12.24
N MET A 347 9.94 0.56 -12.62
CA MET A 347 10.28 1.73 -11.80
C MET A 347 9.06 2.61 -11.49
N ARG A 348 8.04 2.64 -12.37
CA ARG A 348 6.77 3.31 -12.16
C ARG A 348 6.05 2.78 -10.90
N ASP A 349 6.06 1.47 -10.70
CA ASP A 349 5.42 0.83 -9.55
C ASP A 349 6.20 1.09 -8.24
N ALA A 350 7.52 1.23 -8.32
CA ALA A 350 8.32 1.67 -7.16
C ALA A 350 7.92 3.08 -6.70
N ILE A 351 7.77 4.04 -7.63
CA ILE A 351 7.31 5.39 -7.29
C ILE A 351 5.89 5.36 -6.74
N THR A 352 5.00 4.55 -7.32
CA THR A 352 3.64 4.33 -6.80
C THR A 352 3.65 3.87 -5.35
N ALA A 353 4.43 2.84 -5.04
CA ALA A 353 4.53 2.33 -3.67
C ALA A 353 5.05 3.41 -2.71
N ALA A 354 6.06 4.17 -3.10
CA ALA A 354 6.60 5.25 -2.28
C ALA A 354 5.59 6.38 -2.03
N ILE A 355 4.79 6.78 -3.05
CA ILE A 355 3.73 7.78 -2.90
C ILE A 355 2.70 7.29 -1.87
N HIS A 356 2.17 6.09 -2.04
CA HIS A 356 1.13 5.55 -1.17
C HIS A 356 1.63 5.39 0.27
N LEU A 357 2.81 4.79 0.47
CA LEU A 357 3.38 4.61 1.81
C LEU A 357 3.67 5.95 2.50
N ASN A 358 4.15 6.97 1.77
CA ASN A 358 4.31 8.32 2.30
C ASN A 358 2.96 8.92 2.74
N ILE A 359 1.91 8.76 1.93
CA ILE A 359 0.55 9.23 2.25
C ILE A 359 0.03 8.51 3.49
N PHE A 360 0.12 7.17 3.54
CA PHE A 360 -0.35 6.39 4.68
C PHE A 360 0.37 6.78 5.98
N ASN A 361 1.70 6.97 5.92
CA ASN A 361 2.47 7.46 7.06
C ASN A 361 1.95 8.81 7.56
N GLN A 362 1.67 9.76 6.65
CA GLN A 362 1.15 11.08 7.02
C GLN A 362 -0.26 11.04 7.61
N HIS A 363 -1.04 10.01 7.30
CA HIS A 363 -2.37 9.76 7.84
C HIS A 363 -2.42 8.67 8.93
N ALA A 364 -1.29 8.39 9.60
CA ALA A 364 -1.18 7.33 10.62
C ALA A 364 -2.12 7.50 11.82
N ASP A 365 -2.66 8.70 12.03
CA ASP A 365 -3.69 8.96 13.03
C ASP A 365 -5.01 8.25 12.72
N ARG A 366 -5.35 8.03 11.44
CA ARG A 366 -6.58 7.36 10.99
C ARG A 366 -6.30 6.05 10.27
N VAL A 367 -5.31 5.99 9.39
CA VAL A 367 -4.92 4.75 8.67
C VAL A 367 -4.20 3.80 9.61
N LYS A 368 -4.74 2.61 9.82
CA LYS A 368 -4.19 1.60 10.75
C LYS A 368 -3.65 0.36 10.05
N VAL A 369 -4.19 0.04 8.88
CA VAL A 369 -3.80 -1.12 8.05
C VAL A 369 -3.80 -0.68 6.60
N ALA A 370 -2.84 -1.18 5.82
CA ALA A 370 -2.90 -1.12 4.36
C ALA A 370 -2.30 -2.40 3.78
N ASN A 371 -2.97 -2.98 2.77
CA ASN A 371 -2.53 -4.23 2.16
C ASN A 371 -2.32 -4.03 0.65
N LEU A 372 -1.06 -4.12 0.21
CA LEU A 372 -0.73 -4.06 -1.20
C LEU A 372 -1.36 -5.23 -1.96
N ALA A 373 -2.00 -4.96 -3.06
CA ALA A 373 -2.55 -5.96 -3.96
C ALA A 373 -1.61 -6.21 -5.16
N GLN A 374 -0.91 -7.40 -5.23
CA GLN A 374 -0.93 -8.44 -4.23
C GLN A 374 0.51 -8.89 -3.91
N ILE A 375 0.68 -9.84 -3.00
CA ILE A 375 2.02 -10.17 -2.50
C ILE A 375 2.91 -10.90 -3.54
N VAL A 376 2.34 -11.81 -4.37
CA VAL A 376 3.06 -12.62 -5.38
C VAL A 376 2.29 -12.67 -6.69
N ASN A 377 2.95 -12.44 -7.81
CA ASN A 377 2.50 -12.68 -9.20
C ASN A 377 1.26 -11.93 -9.70
N VAL A 378 0.56 -11.20 -8.88
CA VAL A 378 -0.73 -10.60 -9.22
C VAL A 378 -0.67 -9.10 -9.03
N LEU A 379 -1.14 -8.33 -10.00
CA LEU A 379 -1.18 -6.86 -9.98
C LEU A 379 0.18 -6.26 -9.58
N GLN A 380 0.21 -5.29 -8.67
CA GLN A 380 1.45 -4.70 -8.17
C GLN A 380 2.08 -5.60 -7.09
N SER A 381 2.72 -6.69 -7.50
CA SER A 381 3.31 -7.65 -6.56
C SER A 381 4.73 -7.28 -6.13
N VAL A 382 5.11 -7.70 -4.91
CA VAL A 382 6.49 -7.54 -4.43
C VAL A 382 7.41 -8.65 -4.97
N ILE A 383 6.86 -9.82 -5.31
CA ILE A 383 7.61 -10.99 -5.79
C ILE A 383 6.97 -11.53 -7.06
N LEU A 384 7.78 -11.92 -8.02
CA LEU A 384 7.37 -12.77 -9.15
C LEU A 384 8.04 -14.14 -9.03
N THR A 385 7.27 -15.19 -9.31
CA THR A 385 7.78 -16.57 -9.35
C THR A 385 7.44 -17.23 -10.69
N LYS A 386 8.33 -18.09 -11.16
CA LYS A 386 8.10 -18.96 -12.30
C LYS A 386 8.93 -20.23 -12.11
N ASP A 387 8.28 -21.37 -12.08
CA ASP A 387 8.95 -22.64 -11.78
C ASP A 387 9.76 -22.53 -10.47
N ASP A 388 11.04 -22.83 -10.48
CA ASP A 388 11.97 -22.71 -9.34
C ASP A 388 12.61 -21.32 -9.19
N LYS A 389 12.28 -20.35 -10.06
CA LYS A 389 12.85 -19.00 -10.06
C LYS A 389 12.00 -18.02 -9.26
N LEU A 390 12.68 -17.04 -8.68
CA LEU A 390 12.09 -15.90 -7.97
C LEU A 390 12.76 -14.60 -8.44
N VAL A 391 11.95 -13.55 -8.57
CA VAL A 391 12.41 -12.18 -8.84
C VAL A 391 11.80 -11.22 -7.83
N LEU A 392 12.63 -10.38 -7.22
CA LEU A 392 12.21 -9.26 -6.39
C LEU A 392 11.91 -8.06 -7.28
N THR A 393 10.70 -7.52 -7.20
CA THR A 393 10.27 -6.40 -8.03
C THR A 393 10.81 -5.06 -7.50
N PRO A 394 10.79 -3.98 -8.29
CA PRO A 394 11.08 -2.64 -7.77
C PRO A 394 10.19 -2.23 -6.59
N THR A 395 8.92 -2.69 -6.57
CA THR A 395 7.99 -2.52 -5.44
C THR A 395 8.52 -3.16 -4.15
N TYR A 396 9.07 -4.39 -4.23
CA TYR A 396 9.70 -5.06 -3.08
C TYR A 396 10.77 -4.19 -2.42
N HIS A 397 11.63 -3.61 -3.24
CA HIS A 397 12.75 -2.81 -2.73
C HIS A 397 12.27 -1.55 -2.01
N VAL A 398 11.17 -0.95 -2.43
CA VAL A 398 10.56 0.17 -1.69
C VAL A 398 10.07 -0.28 -0.32
N PHE A 399 9.34 -1.40 -0.22
CA PHE A 399 8.91 -1.94 1.07
C PHE A 399 10.12 -2.25 1.98
N ARG A 400 11.21 -2.82 1.42
CA ARG A 400 12.44 -3.07 2.16
C ARG A 400 13.07 -1.78 2.72
N MET A 401 13.12 -0.72 1.91
CA MET A 401 13.68 0.57 2.33
C MET A 401 12.78 1.27 3.35
N PHE A 402 11.46 1.22 3.17
CA PHE A 402 10.48 1.92 4.02
C PHE A 402 10.16 1.21 5.33
N ARG A 403 10.59 -0.04 5.54
CA ARG A 403 10.37 -0.78 6.80
C ARG A 403 10.86 -0.06 8.05
N VAL A 404 11.72 0.94 7.91
CA VAL A 404 12.24 1.78 8.99
C VAL A 404 11.16 2.66 9.63
N HIS A 405 10.03 2.88 8.95
CA HIS A 405 8.91 3.63 9.47
C HIS A 405 7.92 2.78 10.28
N GLN A 406 8.03 1.45 10.23
CA GLN A 406 7.16 0.55 11.02
C GLN A 406 7.37 0.78 12.52
N GLU A 407 6.28 1.09 13.24
CA GLU A 407 6.26 1.41 14.68
C GLU A 407 7.08 2.65 15.08
N ALA A 408 7.60 3.41 14.12
CA ALA A 408 8.21 4.70 14.37
C ALA A 408 7.15 5.78 14.60
N LYS A 409 7.51 6.87 15.25
CA LYS A 409 6.61 8.02 15.43
C LYS A 409 6.71 8.95 14.23
N LEU A 410 5.57 9.30 13.67
CA LEU A 410 5.48 10.27 12.57
C LEU A 410 6.08 11.61 13.00
N LEU A 411 6.88 12.21 12.14
CA LEU A 411 7.36 13.58 12.29
C LEU A 411 6.55 14.51 11.39
N ASN A 412 6.21 15.68 11.91
CA ASN A 412 5.57 16.71 11.12
C ASN A 412 6.53 17.24 10.06
N ILE A 413 6.05 17.30 8.83
CA ILE A 413 6.80 17.84 7.69
C ILE A 413 6.04 18.99 7.04
N ASN A 414 6.78 19.92 6.43
CA ASN A 414 6.24 20.91 5.52
C ASN A 414 7.04 20.84 4.21
N LEU A 415 6.39 20.35 3.16
CA LEU A 415 6.98 20.19 1.83
C LEU A 415 6.46 21.27 0.90
N ARG A 416 7.37 22.05 0.34
CA ARG A 416 7.13 22.92 -0.83
C ARG A 416 8.02 22.43 -1.95
N CYS A 417 7.47 22.17 -3.10
CA CYS A 417 8.23 21.72 -4.25
C CYS A 417 7.68 22.31 -5.55
N GLU A 418 8.52 22.28 -6.56
CA GLU A 418 8.09 22.58 -7.92
C GLU A 418 7.01 21.63 -8.40
N ASP A 419 6.27 22.06 -9.41
CA ASP A 419 5.32 21.22 -10.11
C ASP A 419 6.04 20.38 -11.18
N TYR A 420 5.68 19.09 -11.28
CA TYR A 420 5.91 18.29 -12.46
C TYR A 420 4.68 18.42 -13.38
N THR A 421 4.93 18.84 -14.62
CA THR A 421 3.86 19.15 -15.59
C THR A 421 3.91 18.25 -16.80
N ASN A 422 2.72 17.84 -17.28
CA ASN A 422 2.55 17.18 -18.57
C ASN A 422 1.30 17.77 -19.27
N GLY A 423 1.51 18.40 -20.41
CA GLY A 423 0.46 19.18 -21.07
C GLY A 423 0.00 20.34 -20.17
N ASN A 424 -1.29 20.41 -19.92
CA ASN A 424 -1.93 21.43 -19.06
C ASN A 424 -2.15 20.95 -17.60
N LYS A 425 -1.73 19.74 -17.27
CA LYS A 425 -1.87 19.16 -15.94
C LYS A 425 -0.57 19.32 -15.15
N LYS A 426 -0.69 19.36 -13.82
CA LYS A 426 0.44 19.47 -12.91
C LYS A 426 0.21 18.66 -11.65
N ILE A 427 1.29 18.15 -11.08
CA ILE A 427 1.34 17.46 -9.79
C ILE A 427 2.59 17.91 -9.02
N PRO A 428 2.68 17.77 -7.71
CA PRO A 428 3.93 17.95 -6.97
C PRO A 428 5.04 17.07 -7.56
N ALA A 429 6.23 17.62 -7.73
CA ALA A 429 7.38 16.83 -8.22
C ALA A 429 7.92 15.84 -7.16
N ILE A 430 7.57 16.04 -5.88
CA ILE A 430 8.12 15.28 -4.75
C ILE A 430 6.98 14.78 -3.85
N SER A 431 7.11 13.54 -3.39
CA SER A 431 6.35 12.98 -2.26
C SER A 431 7.32 12.66 -1.12
N ALA A 432 6.93 12.91 0.14
CA ALA A 432 7.79 12.67 1.28
C ALA A 432 7.03 12.29 2.55
N SER A 433 7.69 11.56 3.45
CA SER A 433 7.32 11.41 4.85
C SER A 433 8.56 11.32 5.74
N ALA A 434 8.40 11.53 7.05
CA ALA A 434 9.49 11.40 7.99
C ALA A 434 9.00 10.80 9.31
N SER A 435 9.88 10.07 9.98
CA SER A 435 9.59 9.46 11.29
C SER A 435 10.83 9.43 12.18
N VAL A 436 10.62 9.21 13.45
CA VAL A 436 11.68 8.92 14.43
C VAL A 436 11.41 7.56 15.06
N ASP A 437 12.42 6.69 15.03
CA ASP A 437 12.32 5.36 15.63
C ASP A 437 12.56 5.39 17.17
N LYS A 438 12.43 4.23 17.79
CA LYS A 438 12.64 4.07 19.25
C LYS A 438 14.07 4.38 19.70
N ASP A 439 15.05 4.32 18.80
CA ASP A 439 16.46 4.57 19.08
C ASP A 439 16.84 6.05 18.83
N GLY A 440 15.85 6.88 18.47
CA GLY A 440 16.00 8.31 18.21
C GLY A 440 16.60 8.64 16.84
N LYS A 441 16.67 7.67 15.93
CA LYS A 441 17.10 7.90 14.56
C LYS A 441 15.94 8.50 13.76
N VAL A 442 16.23 9.52 12.97
CA VAL A 442 15.26 10.13 12.08
C VAL A 442 15.38 9.49 10.70
N HIS A 443 14.26 9.03 10.18
CA HIS A 443 14.14 8.48 8.83
C HIS A 443 13.34 9.43 7.95
N ILE A 444 13.86 9.73 6.76
CA ILE A 444 13.20 10.59 5.77
C ILE A 444 13.09 9.79 4.47
N SER A 445 11.87 9.59 4.00
CA SER A 445 11.60 8.97 2.70
C SER A 445 11.12 10.00 1.70
N LEU A 446 11.69 9.98 0.49
CA LEU A 446 11.39 10.91 -0.60
C LEU A 446 11.21 10.13 -1.91
N ALA A 447 10.28 10.58 -2.75
CA ALA A 447 10.15 10.12 -4.12
C ALA A 447 10.19 11.31 -5.08
N ASN A 448 11.07 11.26 -6.07
CA ASN A 448 11.07 12.18 -7.21
C ASN A 448 10.17 11.63 -8.32
N LEU A 449 9.04 12.28 -8.54
CA LEU A 449 8.02 11.85 -9.48
C LEU A 449 8.36 12.21 -10.94
N ASN A 450 9.32 13.13 -11.14
CA ASN A 450 9.72 13.54 -12.48
C ASN A 450 10.65 12.50 -13.12
N PRO A 451 10.27 11.88 -14.26
CA PRO A 451 11.07 10.82 -14.87
C PRO A 451 12.34 11.32 -15.54
N ASN A 452 12.45 12.64 -15.82
CA ASN A 452 13.50 13.21 -16.65
C ASN A 452 14.45 14.13 -15.89
N LYS A 453 14.02 14.73 -14.76
CA LYS A 453 14.79 15.76 -14.06
C LYS A 453 15.22 15.32 -12.67
N PRO A 454 16.49 15.49 -12.30
CA PRO A 454 16.90 15.44 -10.91
C PRO A 454 16.29 16.63 -10.14
N VAL A 455 16.12 16.46 -8.83
CA VAL A 455 15.57 17.49 -7.95
C VAL A 455 16.48 17.68 -6.76
N THR A 456 16.81 18.95 -6.45
CA THR A 456 17.53 19.28 -5.22
C THR A 456 16.57 19.85 -4.18
N VAL A 457 16.59 19.28 -2.98
CA VAL A 457 15.73 19.61 -1.85
C VAL A 457 16.60 20.17 -0.72
N THR A 458 16.26 21.35 -0.23
CA THR A 458 16.81 21.89 1.02
C THR A 458 15.95 21.41 2.17
N CYS A 459 16.54 20.68 3.12
CA CYS A 459 15.82 20.04 4.22
C CYS A 459 16.38 20.46 5.58
N PRO A 460 15.93 21.59 6.16
CA PRO A 460 16.18 21.88 7.56
C PRO A 460 15.47 20.87 8.47
N VAL A 461 16.26 20.21 9.33
CA VAL A 461 15.74 19.33 10.37
C VAL A 461 15.83 20.08 11.70
N ILE A 462 14.69 20.57 12.19
CA ILE A 462 14.63 21.46 13.34
C ILE A 462 14.27 20.71 14.62
N GLY A 463 14.79 21.20 15.75
CA GLY A 463 14.48 20.68 17.08
C GLY A 463 15.41 19.57 17.55
N ASP A 464 16.40 19.16 16.73
CA ASP A 464 17.46 18.24 17.15
C ASP A 464 18.72 18.46 16.29
N THR A 465 19.84 17.85 16.71
CA THR A 465 21.15 17.97 16.01
C THR A 465 21.63 16.59 15.60
N PHE A 466 21.95 16.45 14.32
CA PHE A 466 22.43 15.19 13.73
C PHE A 466 23.85 15.37 13.22
N LYS A 467 24.68 14.32 13.35
CA LYS A 467 26.10 14.30 12.96
C LYS A 467 26.36 13.40 11.77
N LYS A 468 25.53 12.39 11.58
CA LYS A 468 25.74 11.41 10.52
C LYS A 468 24.45 11.22 9.73
N VAL A 469 24.59 11.12 8.42
CA VAL A 469 23.53 10.76 7.49
C VAL A 469 23.99 9.56 6.68
N THR A 470 23.12 8.59 6.48
CA THR A 470 23.28 7.50 5.53
C THR A 470 22.06 7.41 4.67
N GLY A 471 22.15 6.83 3.48
CA GLY A 471 21.02 6.73 2.57
C GLY A 471 21.10 5.57 1.61
N GLU A 472 19.93 5.17 1.13
CA GLU A 472 19.75 4.25 0.01
C GLU A 472 18.88 4.93 -1.06
N VAL A 473 19.11 4.58 -2.31
CA VAL A 473 18.32 5.05 -3.46
C VAL A 473 17.99 3.90 -4.38
N ILE A 474 16.76 3.90 -4.88
CA ILE A 474 16.34 3.12 -6.04
C ILE A 474 16.00 4.06 -7.18
N THR A 475 16.58 3.83 -8.35
CA THR A 475 16.35 4.57 -9.59
C THR A 475 16.70 3.67 -10.76
N ALA A 476 16.38 4.10 -11.98
CA ALA A 476 16.67 3.34 -13.18
C ALA A 476 16.97 4.27 -14.37
N VAL A 477 17.57 3.73 -15.43
CA VAL A 477 17.85 4.45 -16.67
C VAL A 477 16.53 4.85 -17.33
N GLU A 478 15.64 3.86 -17.54
CA GLU A 478 14.36 4.07 -18.21
C GLU A 478 13.19 4.03 -17.20
N MET A 479 12.09 4.70 -17.53
CA MET A 479 10.86 4.71 -16.73
C MET A 479 10.26 3.31 -16.55
N ASN A 480 10.41 2.48 -17.58
CA ASN A 480 9.87 1.13 -17.65
C ASN A 480 10.91 0.04 -17.33
N SER A 481 12.07 0.40 -16.77
CA SER A 481 13.04 -0.59 -16.27
C SER A 481 12.39 -1.49 -15.22
N PHE A 482 12.63 -2.79 -15.31
CA PHE A 482 12.09 -3.81 -14.41
C PHE A 482 13.06 -4.97 -14.22
N ASN A 483 12.82 -5.75 -13.20
CA ASN A 483 13.55 -6.99 -12.94
C ASN A 483 12.83 -8.16 -13.61
N SER A 484 13.55 -9.00 -14.35
CA SER A 484 13.03 -10.22 -14.99
C SER A 484 13.75 -11.46 -14.47
N PHE A 485 13.24 -12.65 -14.82
CA PHE A 485 13.90 -13.91 -14.46
C PHE A 485 15.28 -14.09 -15.12
N GLU A 486 15.53 -13.40 -16.23
CA GLU A 486 16.81 -13.38 -16.94
C GLU A 486 17.74 -12.28 -16.43
N SER A 487 17.17 -11.19 -15.88
CA SER A 487 17.90 -10.02 -15.37
C SER A 487 17.27 -9.54 -14.06
N PRO A 488 17.52 -10.24 -12.94
CA PRO A 488 16.75 -10.02 -11.70
C PRO A 488 17.16 -8.79 -10.89
N GLU A 489 18.22 -8.08 -11.28
CA GLU A 489 18.80 -6.97 -10.50
C GLU A 489 18.98 -5.67 -11.32
N VAL A 490 18.17 -5.45 -12.35
CA VAL A 490 18.21 -4.21 -13.16
C VAL A 490 17.87 -2.99 -12.31
N VAL A 491 16.89 -3.14 -11.42
CA VAL A 491 16.40 -2.11 -10.51
C VAL A 491 16.56 -2.62 -9.07
N LYS A 492 17.56 -2.11 -8.37
CA LYS A 492 17.85 -2.46 -6.98
C LYS A 492 18.35 -1.27 -6.18
N PRO A 493 18.22 -1.27 -4.86
CA PRO A 493 18.77 -0.23 -4.01
C PRO A 493 20.30 -0.21 -4.05
N VAL A 494 20.84 1.01 -4.05
CA VAL A 494 22.27 1.28 -3.91
C VAL A 494 22.49 2.35 -2.85
N VAL A 495 23.72 2.43 -2.33
CA VAL A 495 24.12 3.48 -1.38
C VAL A 495 23.90 4.84 -2.02
N PHE A 496 23.23 5.72 -1.30
CA PHE A 496 22.96 7.08 -1.73
C PHE A 496 23.91 8.06 -1.04
N ASN A 497 24.67 8.81 -1.83
CA ASN A 497 25.59 9.85 -1.36
C ASN A 497 25.24 11.24 -1.92
N GLY A 498 24.07 11.40 -2.52
CA GLY A 498 23.61 12.67 -3.12
C GLY A 498 23.11 13.67 -2.07
N PHE A 499 23.78 13.76 -0.92
CA PHE A 499 23.39 14.71 0.13
C PHE A 499 24.61 15.39 0.78
N THR A 500 24.36 16.54 1.39
CA THR A 500 25.32 17.21 2.30
C THR A 500 24.58 17.68 3.55
N LEU A 501 25.22 17.56 4.70
CA LEU A 501 24.72 18.12 5.97
C LEU A 501 25.66 19.23 6.43
N LYS A 502 25.15 20.46 6.49
CA LYS A 502 25.91 21.64 6.94
C LYS A 502 25.02 22.54 7.79
N ASP A 503 25.51 22.91 8.96
CA ASP A 503 24.84 23.81 9.90
C ASP A 503 23.37 23.41 10.21
N GLY A 504 23.10 22.09 10.34
CA GLY A 504 21.77 21.54 10.57
C GLY A 504 20.85 21.51 9.35
N ILE A 505 21.34 21.93 8.19
CA ILE A 505 20.59 21.89 6.93
C ILE A 505 21.10 20.74 6.08
N LEU A 506 20.20 19.84 5.75
CA LEU A 506 20.44 18.74 4.82
C LEU A 506 20.06 19.20 3.40
N THR A 507 20.99 19.12 2.47
CA THR A 507 20.72 19.32 1.03
C THR A 507 20.75 17.98 0.34
N ILE A 508 19.71 17.63 -0.39
CA ILE A 508 19.49 16.31 -1.00
C ILE A 508 19.32 16.50 -2.50
N THR A 509 20.18 15.92 -3.32
CA THR A 509 20.05 15.94 -4.79
C THR A 509 19.63 14.55 -5.25
N MET A 510 18.34 14.40 -5.53
CA MET A 510 17.72 13.14 -5.96
C MET A 510 17.85 12.97 -7.47
N PRO A 511 18.22 11.78 -7.97
CA PRO A 511 18.05 11.45 -9.39
C PRO A 511 16.61 11.62 -9.86
N SER A 512 16.40 11.71 -11.17
CA SER A 512 15.06 11.57 -11.76
C SER A 512 14.47 10.18 -11.42
N LYS A 513 13.12 10.08 -11.39
CA LYS A 513 12.43 8.79 -11.12
C LYS A 513 13.11 7.96 -10.02
N SER A 514 13.22 8.52 -8.83
CA SER A 514 13.95 7.88 -7.73
C SER A 514 13.16 7.84 -6.43
N VAL A 515 13.44 6.83 -5.63
CA VAL A 515 13.01 6.76 -4.23
C VAL A 515 14.25 6.75 -3.36
N VAL A 516 14.31 7.66 -2.40
CA VAL A 516 15.43 7.82 -1.46
C VAL A 516 14.92 7.65 -0.04
N VAL A 517 15.64 6.88 0.76
CA VAL A 517 15.44 6.80 2.21
C VAL A 517 16.74 7.19 2.91
N LEU A 518 16.65 8.15 3.81
CA LEU A 518 17.77 8.65 4.61
C LEU A 518 17.58 8.28 6.08
N GLU A 519 18.68 7.95 6.76
CA GLU A 519 18.76 7.79 8.21
C GLU A 519 19.71 8.84 8.77
N LEU A 520 19.23 9.63 9.75
CA LEU A 520 19.99 10.65 10.47
C LEU A 520 20.23 10.17 11.91
N THR A 521 21.47 10.23 12.36
CA THR A 521 21.87 9.87 13.73
C THR A 521 22.64 11.01 14.41
N LYS A 522 22.52 11.08 15.77
CA LYS A 522 23.19 12.09 16.62
C LYS A 522 24.70 11.89 16.73
#